data_83354866cf1c677751beffe115b29118
#
_entry.id   83354866cf1c677751beffe115b29118
#
_cell.length_a   1.000
_cell.length_b   1.000
_cell.length_c   1.000
_cell.angle_alpha   90.00
_cell.angle_beta   90.00
_cell.angle_gamma   90.00
#
_symmetry.space_group_name_H-M   'P 1'
#
loop_
_entity.id
_entity.type
_entity.pdbx_description
1 polymer ?
#
loop_
_entity_poly.entity_id
_entity_poly.type
_entity_poly.pdbx_seq_one_letter_code
_entity_poly.pdbx_strand_id
1 'polypeptide(L)'
;MKINSVEAFLVSCPLPEPLVLPFYGGERTVLKRDAMFICVTADNRLQGFAPGPAHERAEREIREIISPFLEGRDPSAWTSFDFKGDLELTKTYQAVEIAVMDLMARFEGCPLSDITGGAKRDRIKLYGSAGMYMEPERFAEEAVAIAGMGFSAYKMRPARGPDADLETMRQMRAAAGPDVGLMIDAHSWWRMGDKTYSLETILGLANAMAEFAPTWLEEPLPPEDHEAYARLKDAAKFPIATGEHEPDEAGFMDLFDKGSADFIQMDVCCQGGFAMGRRIFEKVKQHDLRFAFHSWGTNLEVLAAAHLGVCWEEDVVEWLEFPCYSNDGRPGMYPFPVADEILKEPLAMKDGYLILPDGPGLGIEVDKSIVEKYPFIPGPWSYFRIDSPPETVAVTGDHSVKWIEGDQPN
;
A
#
# COMPACT_ATOMS: atom_id res chain seq x y z
N MET A 1 14.54 25.66 15.07
CA MET A 1 14.16 25.45 13.64
C MET A 1 12.66 25.68 13.51
N LYS A 2 12.21 26.35 12.44
CA LYS A 2 10.80 26.61 12.18
C LYS A 2 10.43 26.09 10.80
N ILE A 3 9.23 25.55 10.63
CA ILE A 3 8.70 25.18 9.32
C ILE A 3 8.47 26.48 8.53
N ASN A 4 9.00 26.55 7.31
CA ASN A 4 8.83 27.68 6.39
C ASN A 4 7.72 27.41 5.38
N SER A 5 7.65 26.20 4.83
CA SER A 5 6.61 25.78 3.88
C SER A 5 6.43 24.27 3.87
N VAL A 6 5.25 23.85 3.44
CA VAL A 6 4.94 22.46 3.05
C VAL A 6 4.41 22.50 1.63
N GLU A 7 5.01 21.70 0.76
CA GLU A 7 4.67 21.62 -0.66
C GLU A 7 4.40 20.16 -1.03
N ALA A 8 3.44 19.92 -1.90
CA ALA A 8 3.17 18.61 -2.46
C ALA A 8 3.36 18.63 -3.99
N PHE A 9 3.94 17.58 -4.51
CA PHE A 9 4.28 17.46 -5.92
C PHE A 9 3.62 16.21 -6.51
N LEU A 10 2.61 16.42 -7.34
CA LEU A 10 1.95 15.37 -8.10
C LEU A 10 2.73 15.08 -9.39
N VAL A 11 2.82 13.80 -9.72
CA VAL A 11 3.42 13.31 -10.97
C VAL A 11 2.56 12.20 -11.58
N SER A 12 2.63 12.04 -12.89
CA SER A 12 1.86 11.02 -13.65
C SER A 12 2.74 10.28 -14.64
N CYS A 13 2.56 8.97 -14.70
CA CYS A 13 3.13 8.10 -15.73
C CYS A 13 1.99 7.53 -16.57
N PRO A 14 1.65 8.13 -17.71
CA PRO A 14 0.67 7.53 -18.62
C PRO A 14 1.21 6.23 -19.20
N LEU A 15 0.35 5.21 -19.32
CA LEU A 15 0.69 4.04 -20.08
C LEU A 15 0.70 4.38 -21.58
N PRO A 16 1.63 3.80 -22.37
CA PRO A 16 1.66 4.04 -23.83
C PRO A 16 0.33 3.69 -24.52
N GLU A 17 -0.34 2.65 -24.02
CA GLU A 17 -1.69 2.26 -24.38
C GLU A 17 -2.46 1.87 -23.11
N PRO A 18 -3.79 2.11 -23.04
CA PRO A 18 -4.60 1.65 -21.94
C PRO A 18 -4.46 0.13 -21.73
N LEU A 19 -4.19 -0.29 -20.50
CA LEU A 19 -4.11 -1.70 -20.14
C LEU A 19 -5.49 -2.19 -19.68
N VAL A 20 -6.10 -3.06 -20.47
CA VAL A 20 -7.38 -3.69 -20.15
C VAL A 20 -7.11 -5.03 -19.44
N LEU A 21 -7.64 -5.16 -18.25
CA LEU A 21 -7.48 -6.33 -17.37
C LEU A 21 -8.86 -6.97 -17.14
N PRO A 22 -9.23 -8.00 -17.91
CA PRO A 22 -10.53 -8.66 -17.77
C PRO A 22 -10.57 -9.52 -16.51
N PHE A 23 -11.71 -9.48 -15.82
CA PHE A 23 -12.00 -10.33 -14.66
C PHE A 23 -13.42 -10.90 -14.77
N TYR A 24 -13.78 -11.80 -13.89
CA TYR A 24 -15.06 -12.56 -13.94
C TYR A 24 -16.32 -11.68 -13.96
N GLY A 25 -16.29 -10.51 -13.33
CA GLY A 25 -17.40 -9.55 -13.24
C GLY A 25 -17.33 -8.39 -14.23
N GLY A 26 -16.29 -8.34 -15.10
CA GLY A 26 -16.13 -7.22 -16.02
C GLY A 26 -14.69 -6.99 -16.45
N GLU A 27 -14.27 -5.73 -16.50
CA GLU A 27 -12.90 -5.34 -16.86
C GLU A 27 -12.42 -4.13 -16.04
N ARG A 28 -11.10 -4.05 -15.79
CA ARG A 28 -10.43 -2.87 -15.29
C ARG A 28 -9.53 -2.30 -16.37
N THR A 29 -9.65 -1.01 -16.64
CA THR A 29 -8.77 -0.31 -17.58
C THR A 29 -7.85 0.63 -16.80
N VAL A 30 -6.53 0.47 -16.96
CA VAL A 30 -5.51 1.33 -16.38
C VAL A 30 -5.00 2.28 -17.46
N LEU A 31 -5.05 3.58 -17.19
CA LEU A 31 -4.68 4.64 -18.14
C LEU A 31 -3.29 5.21 -17.84
N LYS A 32 -2.99 5.38 -16.58
CA LYS A 32 -1.76 5.97 -16.05
C LYS A 32 -1.50 5.49 -14.63
N ARG A 33 -0.39 5.88 -14.06
CA ARG A 33 -0.14 5.77 -12.63
C ARG A 33 0.31 7.11 -12.09
N ASP A 34 -0.24 7.52 -10.95
CA ASP A 34 0.09 8.76 -10.27
C ASP A 34 0.92 8.50 -9.01
N ALA A 35 1.76 9.46 -8.65
CA ALA A 35 2.42 9.51 -7.36
C ALA A 35 2.45 10.95 -6.82
N MET A 36 2.69 11.07 -5.52
CA MET A 36 2.91 12.34 -4.85
C MET A 36 4.08 12.20 -3.89
N PHE A 37 4.91 13.23 -3.82
CA PHE A 37 5.78 13.40 -2.66
C PHE A 37 5.54 14.75 -2.00
N ILE A 38 5.76 14.79 -0.68
CA ILE A 38 5.61 15.97 0.17
C ILE A 38 7.01 16.45 0.56
N CYS A 39 7.22 17.76 0.54
CA CYS A 39 8.45 18.41 0.96
C CYS A 39 8.14 19.44 2.04
N VAL A 40 8.67 19.25 3.23
CA VAL A 40 8.66 20.24 4.33
C VAL A 40 9.99 20.97 4.31
N THR A 41 9.97 22.29 4.19
CA THR A 41 11.18 23.15 4.19
C THR A 41 11.23 23.97 5.47
N ALA A 42 12.36 23.95 6.17
CA ALA A 42 12.61 24.75 7.36
C ALA A 42 13.24 26.12 7.04
N ASP A 43 13.23 27.03 8.02
CA ASP A 43 13.84 28.37 7.95
C ASP A 43 15.36 28.36 7.68
N ASN A 44 16.05 27.29 8.05
CA ASN A 44 17.46 27.04 7.74
C ASN A 44 17.68 26.35 6.36
N ARG A 45 16.63 26.21 5.55
CA ARG A 45 16.59 25.56 4.23
C ARG A 45 16.77 24.03 4.24
N LEU A 46 16.82 23.40 5.41
CA LEU A 46 16.78 21.95 5.48
C LEU A 46 15.41 21.46 4.98
N GLN A 47 15.39 20.31 4.31
CA GLN A 47 14.18 19.72 3.75
C GLN A 47 13.98 18.32 4.28
N GLY A 48 12.72 17.96 4.56
CA GLY A 48 12.29 16.60 4.83
C GLY A 48 11.23 16.17 3.82
N PHE A 49 11.18 14.89 3.54
CA PHE A 49 10.35 14.31 2.47
C PHE A 49 9.47 13.18 3.00
N ALA A 50 8.33 13.02 2.34
CA ALA A 50 7.43 11.89 2.53
C ALA A 50 6.73 11.54 1.23
N PRO A 51 6.22 10.30 1.08
CA PRO A 51 5.17 10.02 0.11
C PRO A 51 3.86 10.70 0.56
N GLY A 52 2.93 10.88 -0.38
CA GLY A 52 1.62 11.44 -0.07
C GLY A 52 0.51 10.81 -0.89
N PRO A 53 -0.75 11.04 -0.50
CA PRO A 53 -1.90 10.57 -1.26
C PRO A 53 -1.92 11.23 -2.66
N ALA A 54 -1.80 10.43 -3.72
CA ALA A 54 -1.55 10.90 -5.08
C ALA A 54 -2.81 11.43 -5.78
N HIS A 55 -3.44 12.47 -5.22
CA HIS A 55 -4.63 13.10 -5.80
C HIS A 55 -4.68 14.62 -5.58
N GLU A 56 -5.37 15.34 -6.49
CA GLU A 56 -5.43 16.81 -6.51
C GLU A 56 -6.06 17.42 -5.23
N ARG A 57 -6.96 16.69 -4.56
CA ARG A 57 -7.55 17.15 -3.30
C ARG A 57 -6.48 17.30 -2.23
N ALA A 58 -5.63 16.29 -2.03
CA ALA A 58 -4.57 16.31 -1.03
C ALA A 58 -3.52 17.39 -1.34
N GLU A 59 -3.13 17.56 -2.60
CA GLU A 59 -2.24 18.65 -3.01
C GLU A 59 -2.81 20.02 -2.62
N ARG A 60 -4.09 20.27 -2.93
CA ARG A 60 -4.78 21.51 -2.59
C ARG A 60 -4.91 21.69 -1.07
N GLU A 61 -5.24 20.64 -0.32
CA GLU A 61 -5.31 20.68 1.15
C GLU A 61 -3.97 21.04 1.78
N ILE A 62 -2.87 20.46 1.27
CA ILE A 62 -1.52 20.78 1.71
C ILE A 62 -1.22 22.25 1.44
N ARG A 63 -1.44 22.73 0.22
CA ARG A 63 -1.12 24.11 -0.19
C ARG A 63 -1.97 25.16 0.54
N GLU A 64 -3.29 24.93 0.68
CA GLU A 64 -4.22 25.97 1.12
C GLU A 64 -4.53 25.92 2.62
N ILE A 65 -4.35 24.78 3.27
CA ILE A 65 -4.75 24.57 4.66
C ILE A 65 -3.57 24.16 5.53
N ILE A 66 -2.88 23.06 5.16
CA ILE A 66 -1.87 22.45 6.03
C ILE A 66 -0.58 23.29 6.09
N SER A 67 -0.09 23.76 4.94
CA SER A 67 1.12 24.60 4.88
C SER A 67 0.96 25.90 5.67
N PRO A 68 -0.12 26.69 5.51
CA PRO A 68 -0.38 27.87 6.33
C PRO A 68 -0.55 27.55 7.82
N PHE A 69 -1.13 26.40 8.17
CA PHE A 69 -1.25 26.00 9.58
C PHE A 69 0.11 25.70 10.20
N LEU A 70 1.03 25.10 9.47
CA LEU A 70 2.34 24.67 9.97
C LEU A 70 3.41 25.77 9.91
N GLU A 71 3.25 26.79 9.07
CA GLU A 71 4.21 27.88 8.91
C GLU A 71 4.55 28.55 10.24
N GLY A 72 5.85 28.73 10.51
CA GLY A 72 6.38 29.33 11.72
C GLY A 72 6.36 28.43 12.96
N ARG A 73 5.78 27.22 12.90
CA ARG A 73 5.75 26.27 14.02
C ARG A 73 7.07 25.52 14.13
N ASP A 74 7.34 25.04 15.34
CA ASP A 74 8.49 24.20 15.62
C ASP A 74 8.14 22.74 15.31
N PRO A 75 8.83 22.07 14.38
CA PRO A 75 8.53 20.68 14.02
C PRO A 75 8.69 19.71 15.21
N SER A 76 9.54 20.02 16.20
CA SER A 76 9.71 19.18 17.41
C SER A 76 8.45 19.13 18.28
N ALA A 77 7.53 20.06 18.12
CA ALA A 77 6.27 20.13 18.83
C ALA A 77 5.11 19.46 18.06
N TRP A 78 5.38 18.69 17.01
CA TRP A 78 4.36 18.10 16.12
C TRP A 78 3.20 17.45 16.88
N THR A 79 3.49 16.61 17.86
CA THR A 79 2.47 15.87 18.64
C THR A 79 1.58 16.76 19.49
N SER A 80 1.94 18.04 19.67
CA SER A 80 1.15 19.03 20.42
C SER A 80 0.24 19.89 19.54
N PHE A 81 0.33 19.73 18.21
CA PHE A 81 -0.49 20.55 17.29
C PHE A 81 -1.92 20.06 17.26
N ASP A 82 -2.86 20.92 17.61
CA ASP A 82 -4.31 20.65 17.56
C ASP A 82 -4.83 20.97 16.16
N PHE A 83 -4.53 20.11 15.18
CA PHE A 83 -5.07 20.21 13.84
C PHE A 83 -6.49 19.67 13.79
N LYS A 84 -7.39 20.36 13.10
CA LYS A 84 -8.80 19.96 12.94
C LYS A 84 -9.17 19.90 11.47
N GLY A 85 -9.77 18.81 11.07
CA GLY A 85 -10.25 18.58 9.71
C GLY A 85 -11.32 17.50 9.66
N ASP A 86 -11.94 17.33 8.50
CA ASP A 86 -12.69 16.10 8.22
C ASP A 86 -11.72 14.90 8.11
N LEU A 87 -12.26 13.71 7.90
CA LEU A 87 -11.47 12.49 7.86
C LEU A 87 -10.35 12.56 6.80
N GLU A 88 -10.67 12.99 5.58
CA GLU A 88 -9.71 13.02 4.47
C GLU A 88 -8.62 14.07 4.68
N LEU A 89 -9.00 15.29 5.11
CA LEU A 89 -8.03 16.33 5.45
C LEU A 89 -7.12 15.88 6.62
N THR A 90 -7.66 15.12 7.56
CA THR A 90 -6.87 14.55 8.66
C THR A 90 -5.87 13.52 8.15
N LYS A 91 -6.25 12.65 7.23
CA LYS A 91 -5.32 11.69 6.57
C LYS A 91 -4.21 12.43 5.82
N THR A 92 -4.56 13.46 5.03
CA THR A 92 -3.58 14.30 4.34
C THR A 92 -2.60 14.95 5.32
N TYR A 93 -3.09 15.49 6.45
CA TYR A 93 -2.24 16.05 7.50
C TYR A 93 -1.31 15.01 8.13
N GLN A 94 -1.81 13.80 8.37
CA GLN A 94 -1.01 12.70 8.92
C GLN A 94 0.08 12.21 7.95
N ALA A 95 -0.14 12.28 6.64
CA ALA A 95 0.92 12.00 5.66
C ALA A 95 2.07 13.01 5.76
N VAL A 96 1.78 14.29 6.06
CA VAL A 96 2.81 15.33 6.28
C VAL A 96 3.68 15.05 7.52
N GLU A 97 3.18 14.31 8.51
CA GLU A 97 3.95 13.88 9.70
C GLU A 97 5.28 13.24 9.31
N ILE A 98 5.26 12.36 8.30
CA ILE A 98 6.44 11.60 7.86
C ILE A 98 7.53 12.56 7.36
N ALA A 99 7.15 13.58 6.56
CA ALA A 99 8.10 14.59 6.09
C ALA A 99 8.66 15.47 7.21
N VAL A 100 7.83 15.77 8.20
CA VAL A 100 8.29 16.51 9.41
C VAL A 100 9.27 15.66 10.21
N MET A 101 9.02 14.37 10.36
CA MET A 101 9.94 13.46 11.04
C MET A 101 11.24 13.26 10.26
N ASP A 102 11.19 13.14 8.92
CA ASP A 102 12.39 13.10 8.08
C ASP A 102 13.22 14.39 8.23
N LEU A 103 12.57 15.57 8.23
CA LEU A 103 13.23 16.86 8.49
C LEU A 103 13.93 16.86 9.85
N MET A 104 13.28 16.37 10.90
CA MET A 104 13.85 16.30 12.24
C MET A 104 15.04 15.34 12.30
N ALA A 105 14.91 14.15 11.70
CA ALA A 105 16.00 13.17 11.64
C ALA A 105 17.22 13.70 10.89
N ARG A 106 17.01 14.41 9.78
CA ARG A 106 18.08 15.11 9.04
C ARG A 106 18.72 16.22 9.88
N PHE A 107 17.94 16.96 10.67
CA PHE A 107 18.46 18.00 11.56
C PHE A 107 19.31 17.42 12.69
N GLU A 108 18.91 16.29 13.28
CA GLU A 108 19.64 15.57 14.32
C GLU A 108 20.81 14.76 13.75
N GLY A 109 20.88 14.55 12.43
CA GLY A 109 21.91 13.77 11.76
C GLY A 109 21.81 12.26 12.00
N CYS A 110 20.60 11.74 12.23
CA CYS A 110 20.33 10.33 12.50
C CYS A 110 19.31 9.75 11.51
N PRO A 111 19.20 8.42 11.36
CA PRO A 111 18.17 7.78 10.55
C PRO A 111 16.75 8.11 11.05
N LEU A 112 15.77 8.11 10.13
CA LEU A 112 14.38 8.35 10.46
C LEU A 112 13.84 7.35 11.51
N SER A 113 14.29 6.11 11.49
CA SER A 113 13.95 5.10 12.49
C SER A 113 14.29 5.49 13.92
N ASP A 114 15.35 6.28 14.14
CA ASP A 114 15.75 6.72 15.49
C ASP A 114 14.74 7.70 16.08
N ILE A 115 14.18 8.58 15.24
CA ILE A 115 13.12 9.52 15.64
C ILE A 115 11.77 8.79 15.85
N THR A 116 11.54 7.70 15.13
CA THR A 116 10.25 7.00 15.16
C THR A 116 10.13 5.91 16.22
N GLY A 117 11.17 5.66 17.01
CA GLY A 117 11.11 4.73 18.13
C GLY A 117 12.39 3.94 18.39
N GLY A 118 13.39 4.11 17.55
CA GLY A 118 14.65 3.37 17.59
C GLY A 118 14.61 2.03 16.90
N ALA A 119 15.51 1.82 15.94
CA ALA A 119 15.57 0.58 15.18
C ALA A 119 15.95 -0.60 16.11
N LYS A 120 15.17 -1.69 16.04
CA LYS A 120 15.45 -2.97 16.69
C LYS A 120 16.14 -3.96 15.75
N ARG A 121 16.06 -3.69 14.44
CA ARG A 121 16.67 -4.47 13.37
C ARG A 121 17.08 -3.54 12.23
N ASP A 122 17.98 -3.98 11.37
CA ASP A 122 18.52 -3.21 10.25
C ASP A 122 17.81 -3.48 8.91
N ARG A 123 16.78 -4.36 8.93
CA ARG A 123 16.10 -4.83 7.74
C ARG A 123 14.65 -5.24 8.01
N ILE A 124 13.84 -5.26 6.96
CA ILE A 124 12.46 -5.73 6.99
C ILE A 124 12.19 -6.70 5.85
N LYS A 125 11.43 -7.76 6.13
CA LYS A 125 11.08 -8.79 5.17
C LYS A 125 10.13 -8.27 4.11
N LEU A 126 10.42 -8.55 2.83
CA LEU A 126 9.62 -8.10 1.71
C LEU A 126 8.80 -9.24 1.09
N TYR A 127 7.62 -8.89 0.59
CA TYR A 127 6.93 -9.70 -0.41
C TYR A 127 6.74 -8.91 -1.70
N GLY A 128 6.92 -9.58 -2.85
CA GLY A 128 6.70 -8.98 -4.17
C GLY A 128 5.22 -8.98 -4.51
N SER A 129 4.63 -7.80 -4.69
CA SER A 129 3.22 -7.63 -5.03
C SER A 129 3.08 -7.29 -6.51
N ALA A 130 2.43 -8.20 -7.25
CA ALA A 130 2.15 -8.04 -8.67
C ALA A 130 0.81 -8.69 -9.04
N GLY A 131 0.71 -9.37 -10.15
CA GLY A 131 -0.39 -10.24 -10.56
C GLY A 131 -1.77 -9.61 -10.55
N MET A 132 -2.33 -9.33 -11.73
CA MET A 132 -3.66 -8.69 -11.82
C MET A 132 -4.53 -9.43 -12.83
N TYR A 133 -5.52 -10.19 -12.34
CA TYR A 133 -6.61 -10.76 -13.15
C TYR A 133 -6.14 -11.59 -14.36
N MET A 134 -5.01 -12.25 -14.23
CA MET A 134 -4.42 -13.08 -15.30
C MET A 134 -5.00 -14.50 -15.33
N GLU A 135 -4.69 -15.24 -16.38
CA GLU A 135 -4.94 -16.67 -16.45
C GLU A 135 -3.99 -17.44 -15.51
N PRO A 136 -4.37 -18.63 -15.00
CA PRO A 136 -3.59 -19.38 -14.01
C PRO A 136 -2.13 -19.62 -14.38
N GLU A 137 -1.85 -19.92 -15.65
CA GLU A 137 -0.50 -20.17 -16.15
C GLU A 137 0.39 -18.93 -16.01
N ARG A 138 -0.17 -17.74 -16.25
CA ARG A 138 0.56 -16.47 -16.17
C ARG A 138 0.90 -16.11 -14.75
N PHE A 139 0.01 -16.39 -13.80
CA PHE A 139 0.30 -16.23 -12.36
C PHE A 139 1.42 -17.17 -11.91
N ALA A 140 1.43 -18.40 -12.40
CA ALA A 140 2.49 -19.38 -12.09
C ALA A 140 3.85 -18.93 -12.63
N GLU A 141 3.91 -18.43 -13.88
CA GLU A 141 5.12 -17.85 -14.47
C GLU A 141 5.61 -16.64 -13.68
N GLU A 142 4.71 -15.72 -13.32
CA GLU A 142 5.07 -14.51 -12.58
C GLU A 142 5.54 -14.83 -11.16
N ALA A 143 4.91 -15.78 -10.45
CA ALA A 143 5.34 -16.21 -9.12
C ALA A 143 6.80 -16.70 -9.13
N VAL A 144 7.20 -17.49 -10.13
CA VAL A 144 8.58 -17.94 -10.32
C VAL A 144 9.51 -16.76 -10.63
N ALA A 145 9.07 -15.85 -11.49
CA ALA A 145 9.87 -14.70 -11.90
C ALA A 145 10.12 -13.73 -10.74
N ILE A 146 9.10 -13.43 -9.93
CA ILE A 146 9.21 -12.58 -8.73
C ILE A 146 10.10 -13.25 -7.67
N ALA A 147 9.93 -14.54 -7.42
CA ALA A 147 10.84 -15.28 -6.53
C ALA A 147 12.28 -15.24 -7.04
N GLY A 148 12.49 -15.32 -8.37
CA GLY A 148 13.79 -15.17 -9.02
C GLY A 148 14.45 -13.79 -8.83
N MET A 149 13.67 -12.75 -8.52
CA MET A 149 14.18 -11.43 -8.13
C MET A 149 14.68 -11.39 -6.68
N GLY A 150 14.51 -12.46 -5.91
CA GLY A 150 14.97 -12.57 -4.52
C GLY A 150 13.88 -12.38 -3.47
N PHE A 151 12.62 -12.20 -3.86
CA PHE A 151 11.50 -12.15 -2.91
C PHE A 151 11.21 -13.53 -2.33
N SER A 152 10.95 -13.59 -1.02
CA SER A 152 10.57 -14.84 -0.35
C SER A 152 9.09 -15.16 -0.43
N ALA A 153 8.26 -14.22 -0.86
CA ALA A 153 6.84 -14.38 -1.09
C ALA A 153 6.33 -13.53 -2.27
N TYR A 154 5.23 -13.98 -2.86
CA TYR A 154 4.55 -13.34 -3.97
C TYR A 154 3.07 -13.15 -3.64
N LYS A 155 2.54 -11.92 -3.84
CA LYS A 155 1.13 -11.57 -3.70
C LYS A 155 0.50 -11.37 -5.07
N MET A 156 -0.61 -12.04 -5.33
CA MET A 156 -1.36 -11.97 -6.57
C MET A 156 -2.81 -11.56 -6.33
N ARG A 157 -3.46 -11.01 -7.34
CA ARG A 157 -4.87 -10.61 -7.32
C ARG A 157 -5.67 -11.50 -8.27
N PRO A 158 -6.37 -12.54 -7.72
CA PRO A 158 -7.24 -13.40 -8.52
C PRO A 158 -8.46 -12.59 -8.97
N ALA A 159 -9.33 -13.12 -9.72
CA ALA A 159 -10.67 -12.67 -10.08
C ALA A 159 -11.13 -13.23 -11.42
N ARG A 160 -10.80 -14.48 -11.69
CA ARG A 160 -11.18 -15.18 -12.92
C ARG A 160 -12.35 -16.13 -12.73
N GLY A 161 -12.95 -16.13 -11.54
CA GLY A 161 -14.01 -17.06 -11.12
C GLY A 161 -13.50 -18.13 -10.17
N PRO A 162 -14.37 -18.71 -9.32
CA PRO A 162 -13.95 -19.61 -8.23
C PRO A 162 -13.08 -20.78 -8.67
N ASP A 163 -13.43 -21.45 -9.77
CA ASP A 163 -12.67 -22.59 -10.26
C ASP A 163 -11.30 -22.17 -10.81
N ALA A 164 -11.23 -21.05 -11.54
CA ALA A 164 -9.97 -20.53 -12.07
C ALA A 164 -9.07 -19.99 -10.95
N ASP A 165 -9.62 -19.35 -9.91
CA ASP A 165 -8.87 -18.84 -8.77
C ASP A 165 -8.25 -19.99 -7.96
N LEU A 166 -8.98 -21.11 -7.79
CA LEU A 166 -8.44 -22.33 -7.17
C LEU A 166 -7.34 -22.98 -8.04
N GLU A 167 -7.56 -23.07 -9.35
CA GLU A 167 -6.56 -23.60 -10.28
C GLU A 167 -5.29 -22.74 -10.30
N THR A 168 -5.45 -21.41 -10.18
CA THR A 168 -4.31 -20.46 -10.05
C THR A 168 -3.44 -20.83 -8.86
N MET A 169 -4.04 -21.05 -7.68
CA MET A 169 -3.28 -21.47 -6.49
C MET A 169 -2.54 -22.78 -6.70
N ARG A 170 -3.21 -23.75 -7.31
CA ARG A 170 -2.60 -25.06 -7.62
C ARG A 170 -1.38 -24.91 -8.53
N GLN A 171 -1.50 -24.13 -9.61
CA GLN A 171 -0.42 -23.94 -10.58
C GLN A 171 0.74 -23.12 -9.99
N MET A 172 0.45 -22.04 -9.26
CA MET A 172 1.48 -21.24 -8.59
C MET A 172 2.29 -22.10 -7.60
N ARG A 173 1.63 -22.90 -6.75
CA ARG A 173 2.33 -23.76 -5.80
C ARG A 173 3.17 -24.82 -6.50
N ALA A 174 2.66 -25.42 -7.59
CA ALA A 174 3.40 -26.39 -8.37
C ALA A 174 4.65 -25.79 -9.03
N ALA A 175 4.57 -24.54 -9.49
CA ALA A 175 5.67 -23.87 -10.19
C ALA A 175 6.69 -23.24 -9.23
N ALA A 176 6.23 -22.51 -8.21
CA ALA A 176 7.12 -21.80 -7.28
C ALA A 176 7.75 -22.71 -6.22
N GLY A 177 7.24 -23.92 -6.03
CA GLY A 177 7.72 -24.83 -5.00
C GLY A 177 7.21 -24.51 -3.59
N PRO A 178 7.61 -25.28 -2.56
CA PRO A 178 7.09 -25.15 -1.20
C PRO A 178 7.65 -23.95 -0.42
N ASP A 179 8.81 -23.43 -0.81
CA ASP A 179 9.55 -22.44 -0.03
C ASP A 179 9.14 -21.00 -0.31
N VAL A 180 8.39 -20.75 -1.40
CA VAL A 180 7.89 -19.43 -1.75
C VAL A 180 6.52 -19.20 -1.06
N GLY A 181 6.43 -18.14 -0.26
CA GLY A 181 5.14 -17.71 0.30
C GLY A 181 4.17 -17.29 -0.82
N LEU A 182 2.94 -17.77 -0.78
CA LEU A 182 1.89 -17.36 -1.72
C LEU A 182 0.81 -16.60 -0.98
N MET A 183 0.56 -15.36 -1.40
CA MET A 183 -0.38 -14.44 -0.81
C MET A 183 -1.48 -14.12 -1.82
N ILE A 184 -2.71 -14.05 -1.37
CA ILE A 184 -3.88 -13.86 -2.22
C ILE A 184 -4.56 -12.57 -1.77
N ASP A 185 -4.56 -11.56 -2.63
CA ASP A 185 -5.28 -10.30 -2.42
C ASP A 185 -6.59 -10.35 -3.20
N ALA A 186 -7.67 -10.64 -2.50
CA ALA A 186 -8.95 -10.99 -3.09
C ALA A 186 -9.99 -9.87 -3.07
N HIS A 187 -9.56 -8.60 -2.91
CA HIS A 187 -10.47 -7.46 -2.83
C HIS A 187 -11.40 -7.32 -4.06
N SER A 188 -11.05 -7.92 -5.20
CA SER A 188 -11.93 -7.98 -6.37
C SER A 188 -13.15 -8.90 -6.17
N TRP A 189 -13.10 -9.90 -5.26
CA TRP A 189 -14.19 -10.88 -5.10
C TRP A 189 -15.51 -10.26 -4.61
N TRP A 190 -15.46 -9.14 -3.91
CA TRP A 190 -16.65 -8.40 -3.46
C TRP A 190 -16.97 -7.17 -4.33
N ARG A 191 -16.20 -6.93 -5.41
CA ARG A 191 -16.39 -5.80 -6.35
C ARG A 191 -16.93 -6.23 -7.73
N MET A 192 -17.52 -7.41 -7.85
CA MET A 192 -17.90 -8.00 -9.15
C MET A 192 -19.41 -7.89 -9.47
N GLY A 193 -20.12 -6.91 -8.89
CA GLY A 193 -21.54 -6.73 -9.09
C GLY A 193 -22.33 -7.98 -8.65
N ASP A 194 -23.22 -8.49 -9.48
CA ASP A 194 -24.02 -9.69 -9.21
C ASP A 194 -23.22 -11.01 -9.22
N LYS A 195 -21.97 -10.97 -9.68
CA LYS A 195 -21.02 -12.08 -9.61
C LYS A 195 -20.10 -12.05 -8.39
N THR A 196 -20.32 -11.11 -7.46
CA THR A 196 -19.64 -11.04 -6.17
C THR A 196 -19.73 -12.39 -5.44
N TYR A 197 -18.61 -12.88 -4.91
CA TYR A 197 -18.60 -14.15 -4.20
C TYR A 197 -19.37 -14.03 -2.88
N SER A 198 -20.22 -15.02 -2.62
CA SER A 198 -20.87 -15.15 -1.32
C SER A 198 -19.88 -15.62 -0.26
N LEU A 199 -20.17 -15.34 1.02
CA LEU A 199 -19.36 -15.89 2.13
C LEU A 199 -19.24 -17.42 2.07
N GLU A 200 -20.28 -18.13 1.62
CA GLU A 200 -20.23 -19.58 1.43
C GLU A 200 -19.21 -19.99 0.37
N THR A 201 -19.19 -19.28 -0.77
CA THR A 201 -18.20 -19.49 -1.84
C THR A 201 -16.78 -19.24 -1.33
N ILE A 202 -16.57 -18.14 -0.58
CA ILE A 202 -15.27 -17.78 -0.01
C ILE A 202 -14.78 -18.82 1.00
N LEU A 203 -15.67 -19.31 1.89
CA LEU A 203 -15.36 -20.38 2.83
C LEU A 203 -15.00 -21.69 2.11
N GLY A 204 -15.72 -22.02 1.04
CA GLY A 204 -15.42 -23.17 0.18
C GLY A 204 -14.04 -23.06 -0.47
N LEU A 205 -13.73 -21.89 -1.06
CA LEU A 205 -12.42 -21.61 -1.66
C LEU A 205 -11.29 -21.63 -0.63
N ALA A 206 -11.46 -20.99 0.53
CA ALA A 206 -10.46 -20.99 1.59
C ALA A 206 -10.15 -22.42 2.05
N ASN A 207 -11.16 -23.27 2.23
CA ASN A 207 -10.95 -24.68 2.58
C ASN A 207 -10.19 -25.46 1.50
N ALA A 208 -10.54 -25.24 0.22
CA ALA A 208 -9.86 -25.90 -0.91
C ALA A 208 -8.42 -25.41 -1.09
N MET A 209 -8.19 -24.09 -0.96
CA MET A 209 -6.85 -23.49 -1.09
C MET A 209 -5.89 -23.88 0.04
N ALA A 210 -6.39 -24.35 1.17
CA ALA A 210 -5.57 -24.74 2.32
C ALA A 210 -4.53 -25.82 2.00
N GLU A 211 -4.79 -26.72 1.04
CA GLU A 211 -3.82 -27.74 0.61
C GLU A 211 -2.56 -27.14 -0.05
N PHE A 212 -2.65 -25.92 -0.57
CA PHE A 212 -1.53 -25.19 -1.20
C PHE A 212 -0.75 -24.31 -0.20
N ALA A 213 -1.11 -24.35 1.08
CA ALA A 213 -0.47 -23.62 2.17
C ALA A 213 -0.22 -22.12 1.83
N PRO A 214 -1.26 -21.32 1.53
CA PRO A 214 -1.10 -19.89 1.31
C PRO A 214 -0.62 -19.21 2.59
N THR A 215 0.16 -18.14 2.44
CA THR A 215 0.64 -17.31 3.56
C THR A 215 -0.53 -16.55 4.20
N TRP A 216 -1.44 -16.01 3.37
CA TRP A 216 -2.71 -15.44 3.79
C TRP A 216 -3.71 -15.30 2.62
N LEU A 217 -4.97 -15.09 2.99
CA LEU A 217 -6.04 -14.57 2.12
C LEU A 217 -6.39 -13.16 2.62
N GLU A 218 -6.16 -12.18 1.75
CA GLU A 218 -6.32 -10.75 2.01
C GLU A 218 -7.62 -10.24 1.40
N GLU A 219 -8.39 -9.54 2.18
CA GLU A 219 -9.61 -8.82 1.81
C GLU A 219 -10.59 -9.55 0.85
N PRO A 220 -10.99 -10.80 1.18
CA PRO A 220 -11.95 -11.52 0.35
C PRO A 220 -13.41 -11.05 0.51
N LEU A 221 -13.70 -10.20 1.49
CA LEU A 221 -15.02 -9.69 1.87
C LEU A 221 -15.02 -8.16 1.88
N PRO A 222 -16.18 -7.49 1.82
CA PRO A 222 -16.26 -6.05 2.04
C PRO A 222 -15.56 -5.65 3.33
N PRO A 223 -14.69 -4.60 3.32
CA PRO A 223 -13.84 -4.27 4.48
C PRO A 223 -14.64 -3.96 5.75
N GLU A 224 -15.84 -3.40 5.63
CA GLU A 224 -16.71 -3.06 6.75
C GLU A 224 -17.41 -4.26 7.43
N ASP A 225 -17.39 -5.47 6.82
CA ASP A 225 -18.06 -6.66 7.37
C ASP A 225 -17.14 -7.46 8.30
N HIS A 226 -16.69 -6.84 9.38
CA HIS A 226 -15.75 -7.43 10.34
C HIS A 226 -16.29 -8.72 11.00
N GLU A 227 -17.62 -8.87 11.12
CA GLU A 227 -18.22 -10.10 11.65
C GLU A 227 -18.07 -11.27 10.67
N ALA A 228 -18.21 -11.03 9.37
CA ALA A 228 -17.98 -12.05 8.36
C ALA A 228 -16.49 -12.43 8.30
N TYR A 229 -15.57 -11.47 8.46
CA TYR A 229 -14.15 -11.73 8.60
C TYR A 229 -13.83 -12.63 9.81
N ALA A 230 -14.39 -12.36 10.98
CA ALA A 230 -14.21 -13.19 12.16
C ALA A 230 -14.69 -14.64 11.90
N ARG A 231 -15.85 -14.81 11.27
CA ARG A 231 -16.36 -16.13 10.87
C ARG A 231 -15.46 -16.83 9.86
N LEU A 232 -14.90 -16.10 8.91
CA LEU A 232 -13.98 -16.65 7.93
C LEU A 232 -12.67 -17.09 8.61
N LYS A 233 -12.10 -16.26 9.47
CA LYS A 233 -10.89 -16.59 10.24
C LYS A 233 -11.08 -17.85 11.10
N ASP A 234 -12.20 -17.96 11.80
CA ASP A 234 -12.48 -19.13 12.64
C ASP A 234 -12.58 -20.43 11.81
N ALA A 235 -13.00 -20.33 10.55
CA ALA A 235 -13.18 -21.50 9.67
C ALA A 235 -11.96 -21.79 8.80
N ALA A 236 -11.13 -20.80 8.48
CA ALA A 236 -9.96 -20.95 7.63
C ALA A 236 -8.85 -21.75 8.31
N LYS A 237 -8.05 -22.48 7.51
CA LYS A 237 -6.91 -23.27 8.00
C LYS A 237 -5.56 -22.58 7.75
N PHE A 238 -5.59 -21.34 7.36
CA PHE A 238 -4.44 -20.49 7.12
C PHE A 238 -4.83 -19.02 7.39
N PRO A 239 -3.86 -18.12 7.56
CA PRO A 239 -4.14 -16.76 8.02
C PRO A 239 -5.05 -15.94 7.11
N ILE A 240 -5.87 -15.08 7.72
CA ILE A 240 -6.67 -14.03 7.07
C ILE A 240 -6.01 -12.67 7.32
N ALA A 241 -5.94 -11.83 6.29
CA ALA A 241 -5.38 -10.49 6.35
C ALA A 241 -6.41 -9.45 5.91
N THR A 242 -6.46 -8.31 6.58
CA THR A 242 -7.30 -7.16 6.20
C THR A 242 -6.85 -5.88 6.91
N GLY A 243 -7.36 -4.74 6.46
CA GLY A 243 -7.16 -3.44 7.11
C GLY A 243 -6.72 -2.32 6.17
N GLU A 244 -6.29 -2.61 4.96
CA GLU A 244 -5.84 -1.57 4.00
C GLU A 244 -6.96 -0.59 3.59
N HIS A 245 -8.21 -1.00 3.73
CA HIS A 245 -9.38 -0.17 3.47
C HIS A 245 -10.06 0.38 4.72
N GLU A 246 -9.50 0.17 5.91
CA GLU A 246 -10.06 0.79 7.11
C GLU A 246 -10.02 2.33 7.01
N PRO A 247 -11.14 2.98 7.26
CA PRO A 247 -11.24 4.43 7.06
C PRO A 247 -10.46 5.23 8.11
N ASP A 248 -10.33 4.71 9.31
CA ASP A 248 -9.72 5.38 10.46
C ASP A 248 -9.31 4.40 11.56
N GLU A 249 -8.80 4.93 12.68
CA GLU A 249 -8.38 4.14 13.84
C GLU A 249 -9.55 3.37 14.48
N ALA A 250 -10.79 3.87 14.40
CA ALA A 250 -11.94 3.18 14.98
C ALA A 250 -12.26 1.89 14.22
N GLY A 251 -12.10 1.87 12.90
CA GLY A 251 -12.21 0.66 12.09
C GLY A 251 -11.20 -0.40 12.52
N PHE A 252 -9.93 -0.01 12.70
CA PHE A 252 -8.92 -0.93 13.23
C PHE A 252 -9.27 -1.47 14.63
N MET A 253 -9.79 -0.61 15.54
CA MET A 253 -10.20 -1.08 16.86
C MET A 253 -11.32 -2.12 16.77
N ASP A 254 -12.28 -1.95 15.88
CA ASP A 254 -13.36 -2.92 15.65
C ASP A 254 -12.84 -4.26 15.09
N LEU A 255 -11.82 -4.24 14.21
CA LEU A 255 -11.12 -5.45 13.77
C LEU A 255 -10.51 -6.24 14.95
N PHE A 256 -9.86 -5.53 15.89
CA PHE A 256 -9.29 -6.16 17.09
C PHE A 256 -10.39 -6.70 18.01
N ASP A 257 -11.42 -5.94 18.28
CA ASP A 257 -12.50 -6.30 19.19
C ASP A 257 -13.29 -7.52 18.71
N LYS A 258 -13.45 -7.65 17.38
CA LYS A 258 -14.13 -8.79 16.75
C LYS A 258 -13.21 -9.98 16.47
N GLY A 259 -11.89 -9.78 16.55
CA GLY A 259 -10.92 -10.83 16.22
C GLY A 259 -10.94 -11.21 14.73
N SER A 260 -11.10 -10.23 13.86
CA SER A 260 -11.42 -10.42 12.44
C SER A 260 -10.26 -10.90 11.56
N ALA A 261 -9.01 -10.77 11.99
CA ALA A 261 -7.85 -11.11 11.17
C ALA A 261 -6.69 -11.72 11.98
N ASP A 262 -5.77 -12.39 11.30
CA ASP A 262 -4.48 -12.86 11.82
C ASP A 262 -3.37 -11.86 11.49
N PHE A 263 -3.46 -11.23 10.31
CA PHE A 263 -2.62 -10.12 9.91
C PHE A 263 -3.44 -8.85 9.78
N ILE A 264 -3.01 -7.81 10.47
CA ILE A 264 -3.54 -6.45 10.30
C ILE A 264 -2.68 -5.75 9.25
N GLN A 265 -3.33 -5.11 8.27
CA GLN A 265 -2.65 -4.38 7.21
C GLN A 265 -3.02 -2.91 7.27
N MET A 266 -2.03 -2.04 7.08
CA MET A 266 -2.22 -0.60 7.04
C MET A 266 -1.20 0.02 6.09
N ASP A 267 -1.66 1.02 5.34
CA ASP A 267 -0.79 1.93 4.61
C ASP A 267 -0.53 3.18 5.45
N VAL A 268 0.65 3.24 6.05
CA VAL A 268 1.00 4.38 6.93
C VAL A 268 1.11 5.70 6.18
N CYS A 269 1.26 5.67 4.86
CA CYS A 269 1.37 6.87 4.03
C CYS A 269 0.00 7.45 3.65
N CYS A 270 -1.06 6.63 3.69
CA CYS A 270 -2.41 7.01 3.24
C CYS A 270 -3.48 6.94 4.32
N GLN A 271 -3.29 6.17 5.40
CA GLN A 271 -4.35 5.91 6.38
C GLN A 271 -4.19 6.61 7.73
N GLY A 272 -2.99 7.07 8.13
CA GLY A 272 -2.91 7.69 9.47
C GLY A 272 -1.51 8.04 9.97
N GLY A 273 -0.50 7.96 9.12
CA GLY A 273 0.86 8.34 9.45
C GLY A 273 1.55 7.39 10.45
N PHE A 274 2.71 7.79 10.91
CA PHE A 274 3.53 6.99 11.81
C PHE A 274 2.96 6.91 13.23
N ALA A 275 2.30 7.97 13.70
CA ALA A 275 1.71 7.97 15.04
C ALA A 275 0.59 6.94 15.17
N MET A 276 -0.29 6.85 14.17
CA MET A 276 -1.34 5.82 14.13
C MET A 276 -0.74 4.43 13.94
N GLY A 277 0.22 4.27 13.01
CA GLY A 277 0.90 2.99 12.80
C GLY A 277 1.46 2.40 14.09
N ARG A 278 2.16 3.22 14.91
CA ARG A 278 2.67 2.77 16.21
C ARG A 278 1.57 2.29 17.16
N ARG A 279 0.44 2.98 17.23
CA ARG A 279 -0.69 2.55 18.09
C ARG A 279 -1.28 1.23 17.61
N ILE A 280 -1.40 1.06 16.28
CA ILE A 280 -1.86 -0.21 15.69
C ILE A 280 -0.88 -1.33 16.02
N PHE A 281 0.43 -1.14 15.89
CA PHE A 281 1.43 -2.18 16.21
C PHE A 281 1.40 -2.57 17.69
N GLU A 282 1.16 -1.61 18.60
CA GLU A 282 0.96 -1.91 20.02
C GLU A 282 -0.27 -2.82 20.23
N LYS A 283 -1.35 -2.58 19.49
CA LYS A 283 -2.55 -3.44 19.52
C LYS A 283 -2.30 -4.80 18.92
N VAL A 284 -1.63 -4.88 17.78
CA VAL A 284 -1.20 -6.13 17.16
C VAL A 284 -0.44 -6.99 18.17
N LYS A 285 0.55 -6.40 18.86
CA LYS A 285 1.33 -7.09 19.91
C LYS A 285 0.46 -7.52 21.10
N GLN A 286 -0.47 -6.65 21.55
CA GLN A 286 -1.35 -6.95 22.67
C GLN A 286 -2.30 -8.12 22.39
N HIS A 287 -2.71 -8.30 21.14
CA HIS A 287 -3.64 -9.35 20.70
C HIS A 287 -2.94 -10.61 20.15
N ASP A 288 -1.61 -10.67 20.21
CA ASP A 288 -0.79 -11.77 19.66
C ASP A 288 -1.07 -12.01 18.17
N LEU A 289 -1.26 -10.93 17.44
CA LEU A 289 -1.46 -10.88 15.98
C LEU A 289 -0.15 -10.50 15.29
N ARG A 290 -0.19 -10.43 13.96
CA ARG A 290 0.92 -9.97 13.11
C ARG A 290 0.50 -8.78 12.29
N PHE A 291 1.48 -8.02 11.86
CA PHE A 291 1.28 -6.88 10.98
C PHE A 291 2.04 -7.05 9.66
N ALA A 292 1.40 -6.63 8.56
CA ALA A 292 2.02 -6.47 7.26
C ALA A 292 1.69 -5.09 6.70
N PHE A 293 2.69 -4.36 6.21
CA PHE A 293 2.42 -3.10 5.54
C PHE A 293 1.75 -3.34 4.19
N HIS A 294 0.67 -2.61 3.91
CA HIS A 294 0.25 -2.31 2.56
C HIS A 294 1.13 -1.19 2.00
N SER A 295 1.48 -1.28 0.74
CA SER A 295 2.15 -0.22 -0.03
C SER A 295 1.83 -0.39 -1.51
N TRP A 296 1.22 0.62 -2.13
CA TRP A 296 0.81 0.54 -3.53
C TRP A 296 1.32 1.72 -4.35
N GLY A 297 2.43 2.29 -3.98
CA GLY A 297 3.00 3.49 -4.60
C GLY A 297 4.45 3.31 -5.06
N THR A 298 5.30 4.16 -4.56
CA THR A 298 6.68 4.28 -4.98
C THR A 298 7.66 3.69 -3.96
N ASN A 299 8.93 3.56 -4.35
CA ASN A 299 10.00 3.18 -3.43
C ASN A 299 10.16 4.14 -2.25
N LEU A 300 9.66 5.38 -2.36
CA LEU A 300 9.60 6.32 -1.23
C LEU A 300 8.61 5.86 -0.15
N GLU A 301 7.45 5.29 -0.53
CA GLU A 301 6.50 4.70 0.41
C GLU A 301 7.10 3.48 1.11
N VAL A 302 7.69 2.58 0.31
CA VAL A 302 8.37 1.38 0.83
C VAL A 302 9.46 1.76 1.84
N LEU A 303 10.28 2.77 1.52
CA LEU A 303 11.35 3.24 2.40
C LEU A 303 10.81 3.87 3.69
N ALA A 304 9.78 4.71 3.60
CA ALA A 304 9.15 5.32 4.77
C ALA A 304 8.55 4.26 5.70
N ALA A 305 7.79 3.31 5.16
CA ALA A 305 7.22 2.20 5.92
C ALA A 305 8.30 1.32 6.56
N ALA A 306 9.41 1.07 5.86
CA ALA A 306 10.53 0.30 6.39
C ALA A 306 11.15 0.95 7.64
N HIS A 307 11.35 2.28 7.63
CA HIS A 307 11.88 3.00 8.80
C HIS A 307 11.00 2.87 10.04
N LEU A 308 9.68 2.84 9.87
CA LEU A 308 8.77 2.59 10.98
C LEU A 308 8.78 1.11 11.40
N GLY A 309 8.78 0.19 10.43
CA GLY A 309 8.68 -1.24 10.65
C GLY A 309 9.86 -1.83 11.42
N VAL A 310 11.09 -1.34 11.18
CA VAL A 310 12.29 -1.84 11.89
C VAL A 310 12.35 -1.43 13.36
N CYS A 311 11.49 -0.51 13.80
CA CYS A 311 11.36 -0.16 15.21
C CYS A 311 10.61 -1.22 16.04
N TRP A 312 10.13 -2.28 15.40
CA TRP A 312 9.39 -3.37 16.00
C TRP A 312 10.05 -4.72 15.73
N GLU A 313 9.79 -5.69 16.60
CA GLU A 313 10.23 -7.08 16.41
C GLU A 313 9.57 -7.69 15.16
N GLU A 314 10.24 -8.66 14.52
CA GLU A 314 9.75 -9.28 13.29
C GLU A 314 8.49 -10.13 13.52
N ASP A 315 8.26 -10.63 14.72
CA ASP A 315 7.05 -11.36 15.09
C ASP A 315 5.83 -10.46 15.32
N VAL A 316 6.03 -9.15 15.40
CA VAL A 316 4.95 -8.13 15.45
C VAL A 316 4.74 -7.50 14.08
N VAL A 317 5.79 -6.94 13.47
CA VAL A 317 5.76 -6.33 12.13
C VAL A 317 6.59 -7.20 11.21
N GLU A 318 5.93 -8.14 10.52
CA GLU A 318 6.62 -9.18 9.78
C GLU A 318 6.98 -8.75 8.36
N TRP A 319 6.00 -8.22 7.62
CA TRP A 319 6.10 -8.03 6.18
C TRP A 319 5.93 -6.58 5.75
N LEU A 320 6.63 -6.23 4.66
CA LEU A 320 6.44 -5.00 3.92
C LEU A 320 6.15 -5.33 2.45
N GLU A 321 5.07 -4.78 1.93
CA GLU A 321 4.73 -4.87 0.52
C GLU A 321 5.73 -4.13 -0.35
N PHE A 322 6.20 -4.81 -1.40
CA PHE A 322 6.99 -4.21 -2.45
C PHE A 322 6.24 -4.33 -3.77
N PRO A 323 5.63 -3.23 -4.27
CA PRO A 323 4.95 -3.25 -5.56
C PRO A 323 5.93 -3.51 -6.69
N CYS A 324 5.74 -4.61 -7.43
CA CYS A 324 6.57 -4.96 -8.56
C CYS A 324 5.97 -4.39 -9.85
N TYR A 325 6.63 -3.39 -10.41
CA TYR A 325 6.28 -2.78 -11.68
C TYR A 325 7.18 -3.30 -12.80
N SER A 326 6.63 -3.39 -14.03
CA SER A 326 7.36 -3.94 -15.20
C SER A 326 8.33 -2.93 -15.83
N ASN A 327 8.94 -2.07 -15.00
CA ASN A 327 9.97 -1.13 -15.45
C ASN A 327 11.17 -1.87 -16.06
N ASP A 328 11.67 -1.37 -17.16
CA ASP A 328 12.85 -1.94 -17.87
C ASP A 328 12.70 -3.44 -18.23
N GLY A 329 11.45 -3.90 -18.42
CA GLY A 329 11.17 -5.30 -18.76
C GLY A 329 11.26 -6.28 -17.60
N ARG A 330 11.34 -5.81 -16.35
CA ARG A 330 11.26 -6.65 -15.15
C ARG A 330 9.89 -7.32 -15.03
N PRO A 331 9.80 -8.49 -14.37
CA PRO A 331 8.50 -9.05 -13.99
C PRO A 331 7.70 -8.08 -13.11
N GLY A 332 6.40 -8.01 -13.33
CA GLY A 332 5.54 -7.12 -12.58
C GLY A 332 4.29 -6.68 -13.35
N MET A 333 3.51 -5.81 -12.76
CA MET A 333 2.21 -5.35 -13.26
C MET A 333 2.33 -4.58 -14.58
N TYR A 334 2.31 -3.31 -14.53
CA TYR A 334 2.46 -2.34 -15.64
C TYR A 334 3.65 -1.43 -15.37
N PRO A 335 4.21 -0.74 -16.38
CA PRO A 335 5.33 0.18 -16.16
C PRO A 335 4.91 1.38 -15.29
N PHE A 336 5.72 1.68 -14.29
CA PHE A 336 5.61 2.86 -13.44
C PHE A 336 7.02 3.35 -13.05
N PRO A 337 7.78 3.95 -13.99
CA PRO A 337 9.18 4.30 -13.77
C PRO A 337 9.40 5.26 -12.58
N VAL A 338 8.46 6.16 -12.29
CA VAL A 338 8.52 7.03 -11.10
C VAL A 338 8.68 6.22 -9.81
N ALA A 339 8.16 5.00 -9.74
CA ALA A 339 8.30 4.18 -8.54
C ALA A 339 9.77 3.99 -8.13
N ASP A 340 10.65 3.82 -9.10
CA ASP A 340 12.09 3.65 -8.88
C ASP A 340 12.81 5.01 -8.87
N GLU A 341 12.51 5.88 -9.84
CA GLU A 341 13.24 7.12 -10.11
C GLU A 341 12.98 8.24 -9.10
N ILE A 342 11.97 8.10 -8.23
CA ILE A 342 11.68 9.07 -7.17
C ILE A 342 12.81 9.17 -6.14
N LEU A 343 13.61 8.11 -6.01
CA LEU A 343 14.82 8.08 -5.19
C LEU A 343 16.05 8.14 -6.10
N LYS A 344 17.07 8.90 -5.69
CA LYS A 344 18.33 9.02 -6.45
C LYS A 344 19.14 7.73 -6.47
N GLU A 345 18.93 6.87 -5.50
CA GLU A 345 19.60 5.57 -5.38
C GLU A 345 18.55 4.47 -5.19
N PRO A 346 18.76 3.29 -5.78
CA PRO A 346 17.85 2.17 -5.62
C PRO A 346 17.84 1.65 -4.17
N LEU A 347 16.71 1.08 -3.76
CA LEU A 347 16.62 0.37 -2.49
C LEU A 347 17.50 -0.87 -2.47
N ALA A 348 18.25 -1.08 -1.38
CA ALA A 348 19.11 -2.24 -1.20
C ALA A 348 18.28 -3.45 -0.74
N MET A 349 18.20 -4.47 -1.60
CA MET A 349 17.50 -5.73 -1.28
C MET A 349 18.52 -6.87 -1.15
N LYS A 350 18.34 -7.71 -0.14
CA LYS A 350 19.17 -8.89 0.08
C LYS A 350 18.37 -10.01 0.77
N ASP A 351 18.43 -11.20 0.20
CA ASP A 351 17.83 -12.42 0.79
C ASP A 351 16.34 -12.25 1.18
N GLY A 352 15.56 -11.52 0.36
CA GLY A 352 14.14 -11.23 0.60
C GLY A 352 13.87 -10.10 1.59
N TYR A 353 14.88 -9.35 2.00
CA TYR A 353 14.76 -8.22 2.92
C TYR A 353 15.17 -6.90 2.26
N LEU A 354 14.50 -5.82 2.61
CA LEU A 354 14.98 -4.47 2.42
C LEU A 354 15.98 -4.14 3.54
N ILE A 355 17.18 -3.74 3.17
CA ILE A 355 18.21 -3.25 4.10
C ILE A 355 18.06 -1.74 4.22
N LEU A 356 17.88 -1.22 5.44
CA LEU A 356 17.76 0.22 5.64
C LEU A 356 19.08 0.93 5.35
N PRO A 357 19.02 2.12 4.71
CA PRO A 357 20.19 2.97 4.56
C PRO A 357 20.59 3.63 5.88
N ASP A 358 21.90 3.81 6.09
CA ASP A 358 22.45 4.40 7.33
C ASP A 358 22.46 5.94 7.35
N GLY A 359 21.98 6.61 6.29
CA GLY A 359 22.01 8.06 6.15
C GLY A 359 20.99 8.81 7.04
N PRO A 360 21.16 10.13 7.25
CA PRO A 360 20.18 10.94 7.98
C PRO A 360 18.81 10.97 7.29
N GLY A 361 17.75 10.98 8.10
CA GLY A 361 16.37 10.95 7.61
C GLY A 361 16.06 9.61 6.97
N LEU A 362 15.46 9.65 5.77
CA LEU A 362 15.19 8.49 4.94
C LEU A 362 16.47 7.78 4.45
N GLY A 363 17.64 8.42 4.57
CA GLY A 363 18.92 7.85 4.16
C GLY A 363 19.19 7.85 2.66
N ILE A 364 18.17 8.09 1.83
CA ILE A 364 18.28 8.24 0.37
C ILE A 364 17.61 9.56 -0.03
N GLU A 365 18.22 10.29 -0.96
CA GLU A 365 17.68 11.55 -1.45
C GLU A 365 16.51 11.37 -2.41
N VAL A 366 15.47 12.17 -2.25
CA VAL A 366 14.36 12.26 -3.20
C VAL A 366 14.79 13.08 -4.42
N ASP A 367 14.54 12.56 -5.61
CA ASP A 367 14.81 13.29 -6.86
C ASP A 367 13.62 14.19 -7.24
N LYS A 368 13.73 15.48 -6.92
CA LYS A 368 12.69 16.46 -7.25
C LYS A 368 12.60 16.76 -8.75
N SER A 369 13.59 16.39 -9.55
CA SER A 369 13.56 16.64 -11.01
C SER A 369 12.51 15.78 -11.73
N ILE A 370 11.99 14.73 -11.07
CA ILE A 370 10.92 13.90 -11.62
C ILE A 370 9.65 14.69 -11.95
N VAL A 371 9.41 15.83 -11.28
CA VAL A 371 8.24 16.69 -11.55
C VAL A 371 8.27 17.26 -12.98
N GLU A 372 9.46 17.58 -13.49
CA GLU A 372 9.64 18.05 -14.86
C GLU A 372 9.56 16.91 -15.87
N LYS A 373 10.05 15.72 -15.49
CA LYS A 373 10.05 14.54 -16.36
C LYS A 373 8.66 13.89 -16.46
N TYR A 374 7.89 13.92 -15.37
CA TYR A 374 6.59 13.28 -15.25
C TYR A 374 5.52 14.28 -14.79
N PRO A 375 5.18 15.30 -15.61
CA PRO A 375 4.19 16.30 -15.21
C PRO A 375 2.84 15.63 -14.93
N PHE A 376 2.14 16.14 -13.91
CA PHE A 376 0.84 15.60 -13.51
C PHE A 376 -0.21 15.77 -14.62
N ILE A 377 -0.99 14.72 -14.83
CA ILE A 377 -2.10 14.66 -15.78
C ILE A 377 -3.39 14.51 -14.95
N PRO A 378 -4.32 15.48 -14.95
CA PRO A 378 -5.59 15.40 -14.24
C PRO A 378 -6.46 14.20 -14.68
N GLY A 379 -7.36 13.78 -13.81
CA GLY A 379 -8.33 12.72 -14.07
C GLY A 379 -7.94 11.35 -13.48
N PRO A 380 -8.82 10.35 -13.60
CA PRO A 380 -8.65 9.05 -12.97
C PRO A 380 -7.48 8.27 -13.59
N TRP A 381 -6.77 7.52 -12.77
CA TRP A 381 -5.68 6.67 -13.25
C TRP A 381 -6.18 5.30 -13.75
N SER A 382 -7.36 4.85 -13.28
CA SER A 382 -8.02 3.64 -13.78
C SER A 382 -9.52 3.70 -13.54
N TYR A 383 -10.26 2.83 -14.22
CA TYR A 383 -11.68 2.63 -13.98
C TYR A 383 -12.06 1.16 -14.15
N PHE A 384 -13.18 0.78 -13.50
CA PHE A 384 -13.79 -0.54 -13.65
C PHE A 384 -15.07 -0.42 -14.49
N ARG A 385 -15.29 -1.40 -15.36
CA ARG A 385 -16.58 -1.65 -15.99
C ARG A 385 -17.12 -2.97 -15.45
N ILE A 386 -18.31 -2.93 -14.84
CA ILE A 386 -19.01 -4.09 -14.32
C ILE A 386 -20.07 -4.51 -15.33
N ASP A 387 -20.15 -5.81 -15.67
CA ASP A 387 -21.03 -6.32 -16.69
C ASP A 387 -22.51 -6.24 -16.32
N SER A 388 -22.83 -6.34 -15.01
CA SER A 388 -24.22 -6.31 -14.55
C SER A 388 -24.32 -5.84 -13.09
N PRO A 389 -24.96 -4.70 -12.83
CA PRO A 389 -25.44 -3.73 -13.81
C PRO A 389 -24.28 -3.09 -14.58
N PRO A 390 -24.51 -2.51 -15.76
CA PRO A 390 -23.46 -1.87 -16.55
C PRO A 390 -23.07 -0.52 -15.90
N GLU A 391 -22.18 -0.57 -14.93
CA GLU A 391 -21.71 0.58 -14.17
C GLU A 391 -20.23 0.76 -14.42
N THR A 392 -19.79 2.01 -14.52
CA THR A 392 -18.38 2.36 -14.56
C THR A 392 -17.98 2.94 -13.20
N VAL A 393 -16.96 2.35 -12.61
CA VAL A 393 -16.42 2.76 -11.32
C VAL A 393 -15.07 3.42 -11.56
N ALA A 394 -14.96 4.72 -11.28
CA ALA A 394 -13.67 5.39 -11.27
C ALA A 394 -12.96 5.10 -9.95
N VAL A 395 -11.74 4.57 -10.05
CA VAL A 395 -10.83 4.46 -8.92
C VAL A 395 -10.01 5.74 -8.89
N THR A 396 -10.25 6.57 -7.90
CA THR A 396 -9.43 7.77 -7.65
C THR A 396 -8.17 7.39 -6.88
N GLY A 397 -7.14 8.23 -6.92
CA GLY A 397 -5.86 7.96 -6.25
C GLY A 397 -5.91 7.83 -4.73
N ASP A 398 -7.06 8.11 -4.11
CA ASP A 398 -7.33 7.93 -2.68
C ASP A 398 -7.87 6.53 -2.33
N HIS A 399 -7.77 5.57 -3.26
CA HIS A 399 -8.36 4.23 -3.17
C HIS A 399 -9.90 4.20 -3.03
N SER A 400 -10.57 5.35 -3.01
CA SER A 400 -12.03 5.40 -3.01
C SER A 400 -12.58 5.01 -4.38
N VAL A 401 -13.54 4.11 -4.36
CA VAL A 401 -14.30 3.72 -5.55
C VAL A 401 -15.52 4.63 -5.62
N LYS A 402 -15.61 5.47 -6.66
CA LYS A 402 -16.81 6.27 -6.95
C LYS A 402 -17.53 5.69 -8.14
N TRP A 403 -18.80 5.39 -7.96
CA TRP A 403 -19.68 4.98 -9.05
C TRP A 403 -19.95 6.20 -9.94
N ILE A 404 -19.67 6.06 -11.23
CA ILE A 404 -19.98 7.07 -12.24
C ILE A 404 -21.02 6.46 -13.17
N GLU A 405 -22.26 6.93 -13.07
CA GLU A 405 -23.30 6.54 -14.04
C GLU A 405 -22.96 7.13 -15.42
N GLY A 406 -22.79 6.26 -16.39
CA GLY A 406 -22.99 6.59 -17.81
C GLY A 406 -21.85 7.23 -18.59
N ASP A 407 -20.79 7.76 -17.98
CA ASP A 407 -19.69 8.40 -18.72
C ASP A 407 -18.43 7.53 -18.76
N GLN A 408 -17.99 7.19 -19.96
CA GLN A 408 -16.64 6.68 -20.15
C GLN A 408 -15.68 7.87 -20.06
N PRO A 409 -14.57 7.76 -19.30
CA PRO A 409 -13.52 8.77 -19.40
C PRO A 409 -12.98 8.78 -20.83
N ASN A 410 -12.98 9.97 -21.44
CA ASN A 410 -12.39 10.23 -22.77
C ASN A 410 -10.88 10.10 -22.74
#